data_98d7f7e516e3dd89daa3542fa5a44cfc
#
_entry.id   98d7f7e516e3dd89daa3542fa5a44cfc
#
_cell.length_a   1.000
_cell.length_b   1.000
_cell.length_c   1.000
_cell.angle_alpha   90.00
_cell.angle_beta   90.00
_cell.angle_gamma   90.00
#
_symmetry.space_group_name_H-M   'P 1'
#
loop_
_entity.id
_entity.type
_entity.pdbx_description
1 polymer ?
#
loop_
_entity_poly.entity_id
_entity_poly.type
_entity_poly.pdbx_seq_one_letter_code
_entity_poly.pdbx_strand_id
1 'polypeptide(L)'
;NQYEGGYLDGGKGLATADVITGGDLHTPRRISVELADGTKTMIPRNQEVPAGAKAYVDENIYYPSHVATDFYHHWKEDIALFAEMGFKCFRMSINWSRIYPMGDEETPNEEGLKFYEDVFKELHKYGIEPVVTMNHFDIPLHLAEKYDGWADRKMIDFFLKFSETIFTRYKGLVKYWMTFNEINFCKDFSNIGITEAQSNPQKQAQAIHHVLVASAKAVQLGHKIDPENKIGMMIAYILTYAYSCNPADVQAEIDFARGFKMFWVDV
;
A
#
# COMPACT_ATOMS: atom_id res chain seq x y z
N ASN A 1 5.85 -0.96 1.15
CA ASN A 1 6.89 0.05 1.06
C ASN A 1 7.99 -0.39 0.09
N GLN A 2 8.19 0.38 -0.97
CA GLN A 2 8.99 -0.07 -2.12
C GLN A 2 10.49 0.27 -2.04
N TYR A 3 10.92 1.06 -1.06
CA TYR A 3 12.29 1.54 -0.96
C TYR A 3 12.92 1.32 0.43
N GLU A 4 12.12 0.99 1.43
CA GLU A 4 12.54 0.98 2.84
C GLU A 4 13.60 -0.08 3.15
N GLY A 5 13.42 -1.31 2.67
CA GLY A 5 14.27 -2.43 3.08
C GLY A 5 14.03 -2.85 4.53
N GLY A 6 15.00 -3.53 5.14
CA GLY A 6 14.91 -3.98 6.52
C GLY A 6 13.62 -4.77 6.79
N TYR A 7 13.31 -5.76 5.93
CA TYR A 7 11.97 -6.38 5.84
C TYR A 7 11.52 -7.15 7.10
N LEU A 8 12.46 -7.50 8.00
CA LEU A 8 12.17 -8.08 9.31
C LEU A 8 12.79 -7.29 10.47
N ASP A 9 13.53 -6.22 10.15
CA ASP A 9 14.22 -5.43 11.17
C ASP A 9 13.23 -4.60 11.98
N GLY A 10 13.58 -4.32 13.22
CA GLY A 10 12.74 -3.54 14.12
C GLY A 10 11.39 -4.19 14.41
N GLY A 11 11.29 -5.53 14.37
CA GLY A 11 10.06 -6.25 14.66
C GLY A 11 8.98 -6.13 13.57
N LYS A 12 9.34 -5.71 12.34
CA LYS A 12 8.42 -5.68 11.21
C LYS A 12 7.93 -7.09 10.86
N GLY A 13 6.63 -7.24 10.61
CA GLY A 13 6.06 -8.45 10.05
C GLY A 13 6.13 -8.47 8.51
N LEU A 14 5.84 -9.63 7.92
CA LEU A 14 5.75 -9.76 6.47
C LEU A 14 4.55 -8.97 5.91
N ALA A 15 4.78 -8.31 4.79
CA ALA A 15 3.73 -7.71 3.97
C ALA A 15 3.54 -8.50 2.67
N THR A 16 2.42 -8.27 1.97
CA THR A 16 2.18 -8.89 0.64
C THR A 16 3.29 -8.57 -0.37
N ALA A 17 3.97 -7.44 -0.24
CA ALA A 17 5.11 -7.09 -1.06
C ALA A 17 6.33 -7.99 -0.84
N ASP A 18 6.49 -8.56 0.37
CA ASP A 18 7.69 -9.32 0.76
C ASP A 18 7.72 -10.73 0.19
N VAL A 19 6.65 -11.18 -0.43
CA VAL A 19 6.54 -12.48 -1.12
C VAL A 19 6.53 -12.35 -2.65
N ILE A 20 6.80 -11.13 -3.18
CA ILE A 20 6.86 -10.86 -4.61
C ILE A 20 8.32 -10.86 -5.07
N THR A 21 8.65 -11.80 -5.95
CA THR A 21 10.01 -11.96 -6.48
C THR A 21 10.46 -10.78 -7.35
N GLY A 22 11.75 -10.65 -7.55
CA GLY A 22 12.31 -9.82 -8.61
C GLY A 22 11.84 -10.25 -10.00
N GLY A 23 12.07 -9.41 -10.97
CA GLY A 23 11.78 -9.68 -12.39
C GLY A 23 12.50 -8.69 -13.30
N ASP A 24 12.52 -8.99 -14.58
CA ASP A 24 13.09 -8.17 -15.65
C ASP A 24 12.19 -8.20 -16.89
N LEU A 25 12.68 -7.74 -18.04
CA LEU A 25 11.93 -7.74 -19.31
C LEU A 25 11.52 -9.14 -19.79
N HIS A 26 12.23 -10.19 -19.38
CA HIS A 26 12.02 -11.56 -19.81
C HIS A 26 11.45 -12.46 -18.72
N THR A 27 11.63 -12.05 -17.47
CA THR A 27 11.22 -12.82 -16.27
C THR A 27 10.16 -12.03 -15.50
N PRO A 28 8.88 -12.40 -15.58
CA PRO A 28 7.84 -11.70 -14.85
C PRO A 28 8.01 -11.88 -13.34
N ARG A 29 7.65 -10.86 -12.57
CA ARG A 29 7.52 -10.99 -11.09
C ARG A 29 6.49 -12.05 -10.75
N ARG A 30 6.75 -12.82 -9.71
CA ARG A 30 5.91 -13.92 -9.24
C ARG A 30 5.67 -13.80 -7.74
N ILE A 31 4.65 -14.48 -7.28
CA ILE A 31 4.32 -14.64 -5.86
C ILE A 31 4.65 -16.09 -5.49
N SER A 32 5.48 -16.29 -4.46
CA SER A 32 5.78 -17.63 -3.93
C SER A 32 4.62 -18.09 -3.07
N VAL A 33 3.99 -19.20 -3.41
CA VAL A 33 2.82 -19.73 -2.71
C VAL A 33 2.91 -21.25 -2.50
N GLU A 34 2.36 -21.68 -1.37
CA GLU A 34 2.03 -23.07 -1.09
C GLU A 34 0.52 -23.24 -1.27
N LEU A 35 0.15 -24.11 -2.20
CA LEU A 35 -1.26 -24.42 -2.50
C LEU A 35 -1.90 -25.25 -1.38
N ALA A 36 -3.22 -25.38 -1.39
CA ALA A 36 -3.98 -26.12 -0.39
C ALA A 36 -3.59 -27.62 -0.28
N ASP A 37 -3.03 -28.19 -1.34
CA ASP A 37 -2.51 -29.57 -1.37
C ASP A 37 -1.05 -29.70 -0.88
N GLY A 38 -0.43 -28.59 -0.44
CA GLY A 38 0.96 -28.51 0.01
C GLY A 38 1.98 -28.33 -1.11
N THR A 39 1.55 -28.21 -2.36
CA THR A 39 2.46 -27.98 -3.49
C THR A 39 2.99 -26.54 -3.45
N LYS A 40 4.33 -26.41 -3.41
CA LYS A 40 5.00 -25.10 -3.52
C LYS A 40 5.20 -24.71 -4.98
N THR A 41 4.77 -23.52 -5.34
CA THR A 41 4.85 -22.99 -6.71
C THR A 41 5.01 -21.48 -6.72
N MET A 42 5.21 -20.92 -7.91
CA MET A 42 5.26 -19.48 -8.13
C MET A 42 4.21 -19.06 -9.13
N ILE A 43 3.32 -18.18 -8.71
CA ILE A 43 2.24 -17.62 -9.53
C ILE A 43 2.70 -16.27 -10.10
N PRO A 44 2.62 -16.01 -11.41
CA PRO A 44 2.85 -14.69 -11.97
C PRO A 44 2.02 -13.62 -11.26
N ARG A 45 2.65 -12.49 -10.91
CA ARG A 45 2.00 -11.41 -10.14
C ARG A 45 0.68 -10.90 -10.74
N ASN A 46 0.55 -10.96 -12.07
CA ASN A 46 -0.64 -10.54 -12.79
C ASN A 46 -1.74 -11.62 -12.89
N GLN A 47 -1.51 -12.80 -12.33
CA GLN A 47 -2.49 -13.87 -12.20
C GLN A 47 -3.07 -13.89 -10.79
N GLU A 48 -4.24 -14.49 -10.65
CA GLU A 48 -4.88 -14.63 -9.36
C GLU A 48 -4.21 -15.69 -8.50
N VAL A 49 -4.19 -15.45 -7.20
CA VAL A 49 -3.80 -16.43 -6.19
C VAL A 49 -5.03 -17.27 -5.86
N PRO A 50 -4.96 -18.62 -5.94
CA PRO A 50 -6.08 -19.49 -5.63
C PRO A 50 -6.50 -19.39 -4.16
N ALA A 51 -7.77 -19.68 -3.88
CA ALA A 51 -8.27 -19.77 -2.51
C ALA A 51 -7.49 -20.83 -1.71
N GLY A 52 -7.19 -20.51 -0.44
CA GLY A 52 -6.46 -21.37 0.48
C GLY A 52 -4.95 -21.49 0.23
N ALA A 53 -4.42 -20.82 -0.80
CA ALA A 53 -2.97 -20.72 -0.97
C ALA A 53 -2.37 -19.80 0.10
N LYS A 54 -1.18 -20.17 0.61
CA LYS A 54 -0.41 -19.38 1.57
C LYS A 54 0.86 -18.89 0.90
N ALA A 55 1.12 -17.60 1.00
CA ALA A 55 2.37 -17.05 0.48
C ALA A 55 3.53 -17.33 1.45
N TYR A 56 4.74 -17.50 0.94
CA TYR A 56 5.93 -17.75 1.74
C TYR A 56 7.17 -17.09 1.14
N VAL A 57 8.19 -16.91 1.96
CA VAL A 57 9.52 -16.47 1.52
C VAL A 57 10.40 -17.71 1.31
N ASP A 58 11.00 -17.82 0.12
CA ASP A 58 12.03 -18.82 -0.18
C ASP A 58 13.41 -18.16 -0.09
N GLU A 59 14.26 -18.65 0.80
CA GLU A 59 15.59 -18.08 1.04
C GLU A 59 16.53 -18.11 -0.19
N ASN A 60 16.22 -18.95 -1.17
CA ASN A 60 17.00 -19.06 -2.41
C ASN A 60 16.54 -18.09 -3.51
N ILE A 61 15.54 -17.25 -3.24
CA ILE A 61 14.93 -16.36 -4.22
C ILE A 61 15.13 -14.90 -3.79
N TYR A 62 15.40 -14.05 -4.77
CA TYR A 62 15.54 -12.62 -4.55
C TYR A 62 14.17 -11.92 -4.51
N TYR A 63 13.90 -11.26 -3.40
CA TYR A 63 12.72 -10.41 -3.18
C TYR A 63 13.18 -8.96 -3.05
N PRO A 64 12.87 -8.10 -4.02
CA PRO A 64 13.40 -6.73 -4.03
C PRO A 64 13.03 -5.89 -2.81
N SER A 65 11.86 -6.13 -2.19
CA SER A 65 11.41 -5.39 -1.01
C SER A 65 12.25 -5.64 0.23
N HIS A 66 12.97 -6.78 0.31
CA HIS A 66 13.74 -7.14 1.49
C HIS A 66 14.91 -6.18 1.76
N VAL A 67 15.55 -5.73 0.69
CA VAL A 67 16.66 -4.78 0.76
C VAL A 67 16.25 -3.42 0.21
N ALA A 68 15.58 -3.40 -0.94
CA ALA A 68 15.17 -2.19 -1.67
C ALA A 68 16.35 -1.21 -1.86
N THR A 69 16.22 0.05 -1.43
CA THR A 69 17.34 1.00 -1.35
C THR A 69 17.95 1.07 0.05
N ASP A 70 17.49 0.21 0.94
CA ASP A 70 17.91 0.13 2.34
C ASP A 70 17.75 1.44 3.12
N PHE A 71 16.69 2.19 2.82
CA PHE A 71 16.38 3.43 3.50
C PHE A 71 16.23 3.23 5.02
N TYR A 72 15.80 2.05 5.48
CA TYR A 72 15.67 1.73 6.89
C TYR A 72 16.97 1.94 7.66
N HIS A 73 18.12 1.64 7.06
CA HIS A 73 19.42 1.80 7.69
C HIS A 73 20.12 3.13 7.32
N HIS A 74 19.79 3.72 6.16
CA HIS A 74 20.48 4.87 5.59
C HIS A 74 19.69 6.18 5.59
N TRP A 75 18.50 6.21 6.21
CA TRP A 75 17.57 7.34 6.14
C TRP A 75 18.19 8.70 6.54
N LYS A 76 19.17 8.73 7.47
CA LYS A 76 19.82 9.99 7.88
C LYS A 76 20.68 10.56 6.78
N GLU A 77 21.50 9.73 6.17
CA GLU A 77 22.35 10.09 5.04
C GLU A 77 21.51 10.49 3.83
N ASP A 78 20.48 9.71 3.53
CA ASP A 78 19.56 9.97 2.42
C ASP A 78 18.84 11.31 2.59
N ILE A 79 18.31 11.61 3.78
CA ILE A 79 17.63 12.88 4.06
C ILE A 79 18.61 14.06 3.95
N ALA A 80 19.86 13.90 4.40
CA ALA A 80 20.88 14.93 4.23
C ALA A 80 21.17 15.23 2.75
N LEU A 81 21.24 14.17 1.92
CA LEU A 81 21.35 14.31 0.45
C LEU A 81 20.13 14.97 -0.17
N PHE A 82 18.89 14.65 0.27
CA PHE A 82 17.69 15.34 -0.20
C PHE A 82 17.72 16.83 0.13
N ALA A 83 18.25 17.19 1.31
CA ALA A 83 18.42 18.59 1.70
C ALA A 83 19.45 19.31 0.82
N GLU A 84 20.59 18.66 0.52
CA GLU A 84 21.60 19.18 -0.41
C GLU A 84 21.04 19.39 -1.82
N MET A 85 20.18 18.45 -2.29
CA MET A 85 19.46 18.57 -3.55
C MET A 85 18.39 19.68 -3.55
N GLY A 86 18.08 20.27 -2.40
CA GLY A 86 17.10 21.35 -2.27
C GLY A 86 15.65 20.93 -2.16
N PHE A 87 15.36 19.69 -1.78
CA PHE A 87 13.98 19.20 -1.59
C PHE A 87 13.24 20.04 -0.56
N LYS A 88 11.96 20.32 -0.85
CA LYS A 88 11.05 21.03 0.06
C LYS A 88 9.96 20.13 0.63
N CYS A 89 9.74 18.99 -0.02
CA CYS A 89 8.87 17.95 0.49
C CYS A 89 9.44 16.57 0.10
N PHE A 90 9.10 15.56 0.90
CA PHE A 90 9.45 14.18 0.63
C PHE A 90 8.21 13.30 0.78
N ARG A 91 7.80 12.68 -0.34
CA ARG A 91 6.71 11.72 -0.31
C ARG A 91 7.22 10.33 0.04
N MET A 92 6.65 9.74 1.08
CA MET A 92 6.96 8.40 1.53
C MET A 92 5.70 7.64 1.95
N SER A 93 5.81 6.35 2.17
CA SER A 93 4.74 5.53 2.76
C SER A 93 5.17 4.94 4.09
N ILE A 94 4.23 4.75 5.00
CA ILE A 94 4.40 3.92 6.19
C ILE A 94 4.07 2.49 5.82
N ASN A 95 4.93 1.53 6.21
CA ASN A 95 4.61 0.12 6.07
C ASN A 95 3.69 -0.31 7.23
N TRP A 96 2.48 -0.74 6.91
CA TRP A 96 1.51 -1.15 7.93
C TRP A 96 2.05 -2.29 8.81
N SER A 97 2.72 -3.30 8.21
CA SER A 97 3.30 -4.41 8.97
C SER A 97 4.53 -4.04 9.82
N ARG A 98 5.07 -2.82 9.70
CA ARG A 98 6.08 -2.31 10.64
C ARG A 98 5.43 -1.77 11.91
N ILE A 99 4.21 -1.26 11.80
CA ILE A 99 3.44 -0.73 12.94
C ILE A 99 2.62 -1.82 13.63
N TYR A 100 1.99 -2.68 12.84
CA TYR A 100 1.24 -3.85 13.29
C TYR A 100 1.72 -5.07 12.49
N PRO A 101 2.69 -5.84 13.01
CA PRO A 101 3.34 -6.95 12.29
C PRO A 101 2.38 -7.99 11.71
N MET A 102 1.31 -8.31 12.43
CA MET A 102 0.24 -9.20 11.96
C MET A 102 -0.97 -8.43 11.43
N GLY A 103 -1.15 -7.17 11.84
CA GLY A 103 -2.23 -6.29 11.43
C GLY A 103 -3.48 -6.34 12.31
N ASP A 104 -3.71 -7.41 13.05
CA ASP A 104 -4.86 -7.62 13.95
C ASP A 104 -4.51 -7.57 15.45
N GLU A 105 -3.26 -7.26 15.81
CA GLU A 105 -2.81 -7.13 17.20
C GLU A 105 -3.51 -5.98 17.95
N GLU A 106 -3.53 -6.09 19.28
CA GLU A 106 -4.06 -5.04 20.16
C GLU A 106 -3.10 -3.86 20.29
N THR A 107 -1.79 -4.11 20.31
CA THR A 107 -0.77 -3.08 20.57
C THR A 107 0.16 -2.93 19.37
N PRO A 108 0.52 -1.68 19.00
CA PRO A 108 1.46 -1.44 17.91
C PRO A 108 2.90 -1.77 18.31
N ASN A 109 3.74 -1.99 17.31
CA ASN A 109 5.17 -2.12 17.44
C ASN A 109 5.81 -0.74 17.69
N GLU A 110 6.29 -0.51 18.90
CA GLU A 110 6.88 0.78 19.30
C GLU A 110 8.18 1.09 18.55
N GLU A 111 8.97 0.09 18.20
CA GLU A 111 10.21 0.29 17.42
C GLU A 111 9.90 0.82 16.02
N GLY A 112 8.86 0.27 15.39
CA GLY A 112 8.37 0.76 14.09
C GLY A 112 7.81 2.19 14.17
N LEU A 113 7.05 2.49 15.22
CA LEU A 113 6.52 3.84 15.46
C LEU A 113 7.67 4.84 15.65
N LYS A 114 8.67 4.48 16.44
CA LYS A 114 9.83 5.34 16.70
C LYS A 114 10.66 5.59 15.45
N PHE A 115 10.85 4.58 14.59
CA PHE A 115 11.58 4.73 13.34
C PHE A 115 10.99 5.86 12.48
N TYR A 116 9.68 5.83 12.20
CA TYR A 116 9.06 6.88 11.40
C TYR A 116 9.03 8.24 12.09
N GLU A 117 8.86 8.25 13.41
CA GLU A 117 8.95 9.50 14.19
C GLU A 117 10.31 10.17 14.03
N ASP A 118 11.39 9.39 14.10
CA ASP A 118 12.76 9.89 13.94
C ASP A 118 13.00 10.37 12.50
N VAL A 119 12.48 9.66 11.49
CA VAL A 119 12.52 10.06 10.08
C VAL A 119 11.82 11.42 9.88
N PHE A 120 10.61 11.60 10.42
CA PHE A 120 9.88 12.87 10.28
C PHE A 120 10.58 14.02 10.99
N LYS A 121 11.13 13.79 12.17
CA LYS A 121 11.93 14.81 12.89
C LYS A 121 13.17 15.22 12.09
N GLU A 122 13.85 14.29 11.46
CA GLU A 122 15.01 14.58 10.62
C GLU A 122 14.64 15.38 9.37
N LEU A 123 13.54 15.04 8.70
CA LEU A 123 13.02 15.83 7.57
C LEU A 123 12.74 17.28 7.98
N HIS A 124 12.07 17.50 9.12
CA HIS A 124 11.82 18.85 9.63
C HIS A 124 13.07 19.63 9.98
N LYS A 125 14.11 18.99 10.46
CA LYS A 125 15.41 19.62 10.76
C LYS A 125 16.00 20.31 9.52
N TYR A 126 15.74 19.77 8.32
CA TYR A 126 16.15 20.35 7.05
C TYR A 126 15.07 21.16 6.35
N GLY A 127 13.92 21.37 6.98
CA GLY A 127 12.79 22.10 6.39
C GLY A 127 12.14 21.36 5.23
N ILE A 128 12.18 20.02 5.23
CA ILE A 128 11.55 19.15 4.25
C ILE A 128 10.22 18.66 4.83
N GLU A 129 9.11 18.96 4.17
CA GLU A 129 7.77 18.57 4.58
C GLU A 129 7.48 17.11 4.22
N PRO A 130 7.11 16.24 5.18
CA PRO A 130 6.69 14.87 4.88
C PRO A 130 5.29 14.83 4.26
N VAL A 131 5.14 14.05 3.18
CA VAL A 131 3.86 13.74 2.54
C VAL A 131 3.67 12.22 2.62
N VAL A 132 2.76 11.75 3.48
CA VAL A 132 2.74 10.35 3.91
C VAL A 132 1.59 9.60 3.27
N THR A 133 1.91 8.50 2.58
CA THR A 133 0.94 7.50 2.13
C THR A 133 0.79 6.41 3.19
N MET A 134 -0.44 6.18 3.66
CA MET A 134 -0.72 5.23 4.74
C MET A 134 -0.63 3.77 4.26
N ASN A 135 -1.16 3.47 3.06
CA ASN A 135 -1.04 2.16 2.44
C ASN A 135 -0.58 2.29 0.99
N HIS A 136 0.54 1.64 0.65
CA HIS A 136 1.14 1.65 -0.70
C HIS A 136 1.34 0.24 -1.22
N PHE A 137 0.22 -0.47 -1.50
CA PHE A 137 0.18 -1.83 -2.05
C PHE A 137 0.84 -2.89 -1.16
N ASP A 138 0.86 -2.68 0.14
CA ASP A 138 1.46 -3.59 1.09
C ASP A 138 0.60 -3.65 2.37
N ILE A 139 -0.11 -4.73 2.52
CA ILE A 139 -0.82 -5.04 3.77
C ILE A 139 -0.06 -6.13 4.53
N PRO A 140 -0.22 -6.25 5.86
CA PRO A 140 0.31 -7.38 6.60
C PRO A 140 -0.12 -8.71 5.96
N LEU A 141 0.85 -9.58 5.66
CA LEU A 141 0.60 -10.85 4.97
C LEU A 141 -0.38 -11.73 5.74
N HIS A 142 -0.30 -11.71 7.07
CA HIS A 142 -1.24 -12.41 7.94
C HIS A 142 -2.71 -12.02 7.68
N LEU A 143 -2.99 -10.73 7.42
CA LEU A 143 -4.35 -10.29 7.10
C LEU A 143 -4.83 -10.85 5.74
N ALA A 144 -3.92 -10.95 4.77
CA ALA A 144 -4.24 -11.58 3.49
C ALA A 144 -4.57 -13.07 3.67
N GLU A 145 -3.78 -13.79 4.47
CA GLU A 145 -3.95 -15.22 4.69
C GLU A 145 -5.14 -15.59 5.58
N LYS A 146 -5.37 -14.83 6.66
CA LYS A 146 -6.39 -15.14 7.65
C LYS A 146 -7.78 -14.64 7.27
N TYR A 147 -7.85 -13.50 6.61
CA TYR A 147 -9.11 -12.80 6.32
C TYR A 147 -9.39 -12.66 4.82
N ASP A 148 -8.53 -13.24 3.96
CA ASP A 148 -8.58 -13.00 2.52
C ASP A 148 -8.52 -11.47 2.21
N GLY A 149 -7.62 -10.80 2.93
CA GLY A 149 -7.39 -9.37 2.80
C GLY A 149 -8.68 -8.55 2.87
N TRP A 150 -8.81 -7.58 1.97
CA TRP A 150 -9.95 -6.66 1.94
C TRP A 150 -11.29 -7.30 1.55
N ALA A 151 -11.35 -8.61 1.25
CA ALA A 151 -12.61 -9.32 1.12
C ALA A 151 -13.40 -9.37 2.45
N ASP A 152 -12.71 -9.45 3.59
CA ASP A 152 -13.35 -9.37 4.91
C ASP A 152 -13.57 -7.92 5.33
N ARG A 153 -14.77 -7.61 5.78
CA ARG A 153 -15.14 -6.27 6.27
C ARG A 153 -14.35 -5.83 7.50
N LYS A 154 -13.80 -6.75 8.29
CA LYS A 154 -12.94 -6.46 9.45
C LYS A 154 -11.69 -5.65 9.09
N MET A 155 -11.25 -5.73 7.84
CA MET A 155 -10.13 -4.92 7.35
C MET A 155 -10.35 -3.42 7.55
N ILE A 156 -11.61 -2.96 7.53
CA ILE A 156 -11.96 -1.57 7.82
C ILE A 156 -11.53 -1.21 9.25
N ASP A 157 -11.86 -2.06 10.22
CA ASP A 157 -11.57 -1.79 11.63
C ASP A 157 -10.06 -1.89 11.92
N PHE A 158 -9.36 -2.85 11.31
CA PHE A 158 -7.90 -2.97 11.41
C PHE A 158 -7.19 -1.74 10.81
N PHE A 159 -7.64 -1.27 9.64
CA PHE A 159 -7.08 -0.08 9.02
C PHE A 159 -7.38 1.18 9.83
N LEU A 160 -8.55 1.29 10.45
CA LEU A 160 -8.88 2.42 11.33
C LEU A 160 -8.04 2.42 12.61
N LYS A 161 -7.78 1.25 13.22
CA LYS A 161 -6.84 1.13 14.35
C LYS A 161 -5.45 1.61 13.96
N PHE A 162 -4.91 1.13 12.83
CA PHE A 162 -3.65 1.60 12.29
C PHE A 162 -3.66 3.12 12.03
N SER A 163 -4.72 3.64 11.41
CA SER A 163 -4.88 5.07 11.11
C SER A 163 -4.89 5.91 12.38
N GLU A 164 -5.65 5.51 13.41
CA GLU A 164 -5.71 6.21 14.70
C GLU A 164 -4.33 6.30 15.35
N THR A 165 -3.61 5.19 15.33
CA THR A 165 -2.26 5.09 15.90
C THR A 165 -1.31 6.07 15.24
N ILE A 166 -1.23 6.06 13.90
CA ILE A 166 -0.27 6.92 13.19
C ILE A 166 -0.69 8.41 13.20
N PHE A 167 -1.99 8.72 13.09
CA PHE A 167 -2.46 10.11 13.22
C PHE A 167 -2.19 10.68 14.62
N THR A 168 -2.36 9.86 15.66
CA THR A 168 -2.09 10.28 17.03
C THR A 168 -0.61 10.43 17.30
N ARG A 169 0.20 9.44 16.91
CA ARG A 169 1.64 9.42 17.15
C ARG A 169 2.36 10.55 16.43
N TYR A 170 1.97 10.84 15.19
CA TYR A 170 2.67 11.80 14.35
C TYR A 170 1.96 13.16 14.25
N LYS A 171 1.02 13.43 15.16
CA LYS A 171 0.37 14.73 15.27
C LYS A 171 1.41 15.85 15.43
N GLY A 172 1.33 16.86 14.57
CA GLY A 172 2.30 17.96 14.52
C GLY A 172 3.61 17.64 13.81
N LEU A 173 3.86 16.36 13.44
CA LEU A 173 5.00 15.95 12.61
C LEU A 173 4.62 15.72 11.15
N VAL A 174 3.40 15.28 10.88
CA VAL A 174 2.90 15.05 9.52
C VAL A 174 1.57 15.77 9.36
N LYS A 175 1.48 16.60 8.32
CA LYS A 175 0.27 17.35 7.95
C LYS A 175 -0.42 16.79 6.72
N TYR A 176 0.34 16.25 5.77
CA TYR A 176 -0.15 15.80 4.47
C TYR A 176 -0.20 14.28 4.39
N TRP A 177 -1.40 13.74 4.21
CA TRP A 177 -1.67 12.31 4.23
C TRP A 177 -2.39 11.86 2.96
N MET A 178 -2.06 10.66 2.49
CA MET A 178 -2.83 9.93 1.49
C MET A 178 -3.22 8.57 2.07
N THR A 179 -4.51 8.24 2.06
CA THR A 179 -5.00 6.98 2.65
C THR A 179 -4.47 5.77 1.89
N PHE A 180 -4.65 5.76 0.57
CA PHE A 180 -4.18 4.70 -0.33
C PHE A 180 -3.45 5.29 -1.53
N ASN A 181 -2.44 4.55 -1.98
CA ASN A 181 -1.81 4.80 -3.27
C ASN A 181 -2.62 4.17 -4.38
N GLU A 182 -2.87 4.91 -5.47
CA GLU A 182 -3.55 4.41 -6.67
C GLU A 182 -4.77 3.54 -6.32
N ILE A 183 -5.71 4.09 -5.55
CA ILE A 183 -6.86 3.36 -5.01
C ILE A 183 -7.66 2.64 -6.09
N ASN A 184 -7.64 3.15 -7.32
CA ASN A 184 -8.27 2.56 -8.49
C ASN A 184 -7.52 1.34 -9.08
N PHE A 185 -6.32 1.02 -8.58
CA PHE A 185 -5.58 -0.21 -8.88
C PHE A 185 -5.55 -1.22 -7.73
N CYS A 186 -6.24 -0.96 -6.64
CA CYS A 186 -6.38 -1.88 -5.51
C CYS A 186 -7.35 -3.01 -5.84
N LYS A 187 -6.89 -4.08 -6.54
CA LYS A 187 -7.78 -5.09 -7.11
C LYS A 187 -7.29 -6.53 -7.09
N ASP A 188 -6.12 -6.83 -6.57
CA ASP A 188 -5.52 -8.17 -6.58
C ASP A 188 -4.81 -8.53 -5.27
N PHE A 189 -4.26 -9.73 -5.17
CA PHE A 189 -3.52 -10.19 -3.99
C PHE A 189 -2.38 -9.25 -3.62
N SER A 190 -1.61 -8.80 -4.60
CA SER A 190 -0.44 -7.94 -4.36
C SER A 190 -0.82 -6.63 -3.68
N ASN A 191 -2.00 -6.09 -4.01
CA ASN A 191 -2.42 -4.74 -3.60
C ASN A 191 -3.34 -4.75 -2.38
N ILE A 192 -4.25 -5.73 -2.30
CA ILE A 192 -5.29 -5.80 -1.27
C ILE A 192 -5.46 -7.19 -0.64
N GLY A 193 -4.57 -8.12 -0.95
CA GLY A 193 -4.48 -9.42 -0.28
C GLY A 193 -5.63 -10.39 -0.57
N ILE A 194 -6.39 -10.21 -1.67
CA ILE A 194 -7.52 -11.08 -2.00
C ILE A 194 -7.13 -12.21 -2.95
N THR A 195 -7.60 -13.41 -2.68
CA THR A 195 -7.54 -14.55 -3.59
C THR A 195 -8.68 -14.51 -4.60
N GLU A 196 -8.58 -15.28 -5.69
CA GLU A 196 -9.63 -15.40 -6.72
C GLU A 196 -10.14 -14.05 -7.27
N ALA A 197 -9.24 -13.08 -7.37
CA ALA A 197 -9.59 -11.71 -7.72
C ALA A 197 -10.18 -11.55 -9.14
N GLN A 198 -9.82 -12.42 -10.07
CA GLN A 198 -10.25 -12.36 -11.47
C GLN A 198 -11.46 -13.27 -11.73
N SER A 199 -11.51 -14.44 -11.10
CA SER A 199 -12.58 -15.41 -11.25
C SER A 199 -13.83 -15.06 -10.44
N ASN A 200 -13.71 -14.18 -9.43
CA ASN A 200 -14.81 -13.72 -8.59
C ASN A 200 -14.97 -12.20 -8.59
N PRO A 201 -15.53 -11.58 -9.65
CA PRO A 201 -15.70 -10.13 -9.74
C PRO A 201 -16.52 -9.51 -8.61
N GLN A 202 -17.50 -10.25 -8.06
CA GLN A 202 -18.31 -9.78 -6.94
C GLN A 202 -17.45 -9.60 -5.67
N LYS A 203 -16.58 -10.55 -5.38
CA LYS A 203 -15.62 -10.48 -4.27
C LYS A 203 -14.65 -9.31 -4.44
N GLN A 204 -14.12 -9.13 -5.66
CA GLN A 204 -13.25 -8.02 -5.99
C GLN A 204 -13.97 -6.68 -5.76
N ALA A 205 -15.19 -6.51 -6.28
CA ALA A 205 -15.96 -5.28 -6.11
C ALA A 205 -16.26 -5.00 -4.62
N GLN A 206 -16.59 -6.04 -3.85
CA GLN A 206 -16.82 -5.91 -2.40
C GLN A 206 -15.55 -5.49 -1.66
N ALA A 207 -14.41 -6.05 -2.00
CA ALA A 207 -13.12 -5.67 -1.41
C ALA A 207 -12.77 -4.21 -1.71
N ILE A 208 -12.95 -3.77 -2.94
CA ILE A 208 -12.76 -2.37 -3.35
C ILE A 208 -13.70 -1.44 -2.55
N HIS A 209 -14.96 -1.83 -2.39
CA HIS A 209 -15.91 -1.08 -1.55
C HIS A 209 -15.40 -0.93 -0.10
N HIS A 210 -14.85 -1.99 0.50
CA HIS A 210 -14.28 -1.91 1.84
C HIS A 210 -13.10 -0.96 1.92
N VAL A 211 -12.21 -0.94 0.91
CA VAL A 211 -11.09 0.00 0.81
C VAL A 211 -11.60 1.45 0.76
N LEU A 212 -12.63 1.74 -0.06
CA LEU A 212 -13.22 3.08 -0.15
C LEU A 212 -13.85 3.52 1.17
N VAL A 213 -14.61 2.64 1.83
CA VAL A 213 -15.21 2.91 3.15
C VAL A 213 -14.13 3.17 4.20
N ALA A 214 -13.06 2.37 4.21
CA ALA A 214 -11.93 2.57 5.13
C ALA A 214 -11.25 3.90 4.89
N SER A 215 -11.02 4.29 3.63
CA SER A 215 -10.45 5.59 3.26
C SER A 215 -11.31 6.74 3.79
N ALA A 216 -12.62 6.73 3.52
CA ALA A 216 -13.54 7.78 3.96
C ALA A 216 -13.58 7.90 5.50
N LYS A 217 -13.64 6.77 6.22
CA LYS A 217 -13.60 6.76 7.69
C LYS A 217 -12.27 7.24 8.25
N ALA A 218 -11.14 6.89 7.62
CA ALA A 218 -9.83 7.37 8.04
C ALA A 218 -9.70 8.89 7.87
N VAL A 219 -10.28 9.48 6.82
CA VAL A 219 -10.35 10.94 6.64
C VAL A 219 -11.11 11.59 7.79
N GLN A 220 -12.30 11.07 8.13
CA GLN A 220 -13.09 11.58 9.25
C GLN A 220 -12.33 11.48 10.58
N LEU A 221 -11.68 10.34 10.83
CA LEU A 221 -10.88 10.09 12.02
C LEU A 221 -9.68 11.03 12.11
N GLY A 222 -8.95 11.20 11.01
CA GLY A 222 -7.78 12.08 10.95
C GLY A 222 -8.11 13.53 11.22
N HIS A 223 -9.23 14.04 10.70
CA HIS A 223 -9.71 15.41 11.01
C HIS A 223 -10.22 15.54 12.46
N LYS A 224 -10.78 14.47 13.05
CA LYS A 224 -11.17 14.46 14.47
C LYS A 224 -9.95 14.54 15.38
N ILE A 225 -8.85 13.85 15.03
CA ILE A 225 -7.61 13.85 15.81
C ILE A 225 -6.86 15.17 15.66
N ASP A 226 -6.77 15.65 14.43
CA ASP A 226 -6.15 16.93 14.09
C ASP A 226 -6.87 17.60 12.92
N PRO A 227 -7.62 18.71 13.17
CA PRO A 227 -8.31 19.44 12.10
C PRO A 227 -7.40 20.07 11.04
N GLU A 228 -6.10 20.22 11.33
CA GLU A 228 -5.12 20.79 10.39
C GLU A 228 -4.63 19.77 9.37
N ASN A 229 -4.89 18.48 9.58
CA ASN A 229 -4.54 17.43 8.62
C ASN A 229 -5.13 17.70 7.24
N LYS A 230 -4.33 17.50 6.21
CA LYS A 230 -4.73 17.51 4.80
C LYS A 230 -4.69 16.09 4.28
N ILE A 231 -5.86 15.47 4.17
CA ILE A 231 -5.99 14.05 3.90
C ILE A 231 -6.70 13.85 2.56
N GLY A 232 -6.08 13.07 1.68
CA GLY A 232 -6.64 12.69 0.40
C GLY A 232 -6.35 11.22 0.09
N MET A 233 -6.49 10.87 -1.18
CA MET A 233 -6.07 9.59 -1.74
C MET A 233 -5.33 9.85 -3.05
N MET A 234 -4.53 8.89 -3.50
CA MET A 234 -3.88 8.97 -4.80
C MET A 234 -4.66 8.13 -5.82
N ILE A 235 -4.91 8.71 -6.98
CA ILE A 235 -5.53 8.06 -8.13
C ILE A 235 -4.51 8.01 -9.27
N ALA A 236 -4.31 6.84 -9.87
CA ALA A 236 -3.58 6.71 -11.11
C ALA A 236 -4.48 7.15 -12.28
N TYR A 237 -4.23 8.33 -12.79
CA TYR A 237 -5.00 8.89 -13.90
C TYR A 237 -4.26 8.65 -15.22
N ILE A 238 -4.85 7.79 -16.06
CA ILE A 238 -4.32 7.51 -17.40
C ILE A 238 -5.02 8.43 -18.39
N LEU A 239 -4.25 9.33 -18.98
CA LEU A 239 -4.78 10.24 -19.99
C LEU A 239 -5.06 9.46 -21.28
N THR A 240 -6.27 9.60 -21.80
CA THR A 240 -6.68 9.04 -23.10
C THR A 240 -7.33 10.13 -23.93
N TYR A 241 -7.28 9.97 -25.24
CA TYR A 241 -7.85 10.89 -26.22
C TYR A 241 -8.65 10.09 -27.23
N ALA A 242 -9.71 10.67 -27.78
CA ALA A 242 -10.38 10.12 -28.94
C ALA A 242 -9.39 9.97 -30.10
N TYR A 243 -9.43 8.85 -30.82
CA TYR A 243 -8.52 8.58 -31.95
C TYR A 243 -8.71 9.59 -33.10
N SER A 244 -9.93 10.05 -33.32
CA SER A 244 -10.28 11.08 -34.27
C SER A 244 -11.46 11.93 -33.79
N CYS A 245 -11.86 12.94 -34.58
CA CYS A 245 -13.08 13.71 -34.31
C CYS A 245 -14.38 12.98 -34.74
N ASN A 246 -14.28 11.73 -35.16
CA ASN A 246 -15.46 10.93 -35.45
C ASN A 246 -16.28 10.74 -34.16
N PRO A 247 -17.63 10.95 -34.21
CA PRO A 247 -18.47 10.77 -33.03
C PRO A 247 -18.34 9.42 -32.32
N ALA A 248 -18.07 8.33 -33.08
CA ALA A 248 -17.88 7.02 -32.49
C ALA A 248 -16.58 6.94 -31.66
N ASP A 249 -15.49 7.55 -32.12
CA ASP A 249 -14.21 7.58 -31.40
C ASP A 249 -14.32 8.45 -30.13
N VAL A 250 -15.02 9.59 -30.23
CA VAL A 250 -15.30 10.48 -29.11
C VAL A 250 -16.18 9.76 -28.07
N GLN A 251 -17.21 9.05 -28.52
CA GLN A 251 -18.09 8.28 -27.61
C GLN A 251 -17.31 7.16 -26.91
N ALA A 252 -16.46 6.44 -27.62
CA ALA A 252 -15.64 5.38 -27.06
C ALA A 252 -14.69 5.90 -25.96
N GLU A 253 -14.09 7.09 -26.15
CA GLU A 253 -13.27 7.75 -25.12
C GLU A 253 -14.10 8.14 -23.90
N ILE A 254 -15.28 8.73 -24.11
CA ILE A 254 -16.20 9.12 -23.03
C ILE A 254 -16.62 7.89 -22.21
N ASP A 255 -16.98 6.79 -22.88
CA ASP A 255 -17.42 5.55 -22.21
C ASP A 255 -16.27 4.92 -21.41
N PHE A 256 -15.07 4.89 -21.97
CA PHE A 256 -13.87 4.47 -21.24
C PHE A 256 -13.58 5.38 -20.04
N ALA A 257 -13.64 6.69 -20.23
CA ALA A 257 -13.41 7.65 -19.17
C ALA A 257 -14.40 7.47 -18.00
N ARG A 258 -15.68 7.30 -18.29
CA ARG A 258 -16.71 7.07 -17.26
C ARG A 258 -16.51 5.76 -16.52
N GLY A 259 -16.20 4.68 -17.23
CA GLY A 259 -16.02 3.36 -16.62
C GLY A 259 -14.75 3.21 -15.79
N PHE A 260 -13.67 3.87 -16.19
CA PHE A 260 -12.35 3.68 -15.57
C PHE A 260 -11.83 4.88 -14.78
N LYS A 261 -12.00 6.11 -15.29
CA LYS A 261 -11.40 7.31 -14.69
C LYS A 261 -12.34 7.99 -13.71
N MET A 262 -13.58 8.21 -14.11
CA MET A 262 -14.54 9.04 -13.36
C MET A 262 -15.24 8.27 -12.23
N PHE A 263 -15.39 6.96 -12.34
CA PHE A 263 -16.02 6.13 -11.31
C PHE A 263 -15.42 6.37 -9.91
N TRP A 264 -14.09 6.57 -9.82
CA TRP A 264 -13.38 6.76 -8.54
C TRP A 264 -13.43 8.18 -7.99
N VAL A 265 -13.91 9.13 -8.80
CA VAL A 265 -14.02 10.56 -8.45
C VAL A 265 -15.45 10.90 -8.06
N ASP A 266 -16.43 10.15 -8.60
CA ASP A 266 -17.86 10.39 -8.42
C ASP A 266 -18.45 9.60 -7.22
N VAL A 267 -17.62 8.81 -6.47
CA VAL A 267 -18.09 7.95 -5.36
C VAL A 267 -17.79 8.58 -4.00
#